data_c96e53253c57ec97e1381223246f83d8
#
_entry.id   c96e53253c57ec97e1381223246f83d8
#
_cell.length_a   1.000
_cell.length_b   1.000
_cell.length_c   1.000
_cell.angle_alpha   90.00
_cell.angle_beta   90.00
_cell.angle_gamma   90.00
#
_symmetry.space_group_name_H-M   'P 1'
#
loop_
_entity.id
_entity.type
_entity.pdbx_description
1 polymer ?
#
loop_
_entity_poly.entity_id
_entity_poly.type
_entity_poly.pdbx_seq_one_letter_code
_entity_poly.pdbx_strand_id
1 'polypeptide(L)'
;EDAIFTRDHIQYWDGKFYVDKETELSFIDANGQGFQPCSVFVGVDPATDSARRDSDFSVIIAVAVTPDNNIYILDYIRKQSIPVLGILGEHKLGIVDYLFQYAESYKPTLFTIEDTTMSKPIFQALNSEMRRRNDFSIGYKAELPGTRMSKRDRIQGILAQRFAIGQIHIRKTQYDLHREITTFGPRMAHDDTIDAL
;
A
#
# COMPACT_ATOMS: atom_id res chain seq x y z
N GLU A 1 27.51 6.64 -2.10
CA GLU A 1 27.09 5.27 -2.45
C GLU A 1 25.66 5.34 -2.97
N ASP A 2 25.48 4.75 -4.14
CA ASP A 2 24.41 5.07 -5.07
C ASP A 2 23.07 4.50 -4.61
N ALA A 3 22.01 5.30 -4.73
CA ALA A 3 20.65 4.83 -4.57
C ALA A 3 20.39 3.69 -5.57
N ILE A 4 19.69 2.64 -5.13
CA ILE A 4 19.37 1.47 -5.95
C ILE A 4 18.42 1.87 -7.08
N PHE A 5 17.52 2.81 -6.81
CA PHE A 5 16.60 3.37 -7.78
C PHE A 5 17.05 4.78 -8.16
N THR A 6 17.22 5.06 -9.44
CA THR A 6 17.54 6.40 -9.93
C THR A 6 16.27 7.15 -10.30
N ARG A 7 16.36 8.49 -10.38
CA ARG A 7 15.22 9.33 -10.79
C ARG A 7 14.69 8.97 -12.18
N ASP A 8 15.55 8.49 -13.07
CA ASP A 8 15.18 8.11 -14.44
C ASP A 8 14.32 6.83 -14.49
N HIS A 9 14.32 6.04 -13.43
CA HIS A 9 13.48 4.85 -13.29
C HIS A 9 12.05 5.17 -12.84
N ILE A 10 11.79 6.40 -12.36
CA ILE A 10 10.48 6.78 -11.84
C ILE A 10 9.60 7.22 -13.00
N GLN A 11 8.52 6.48 -13.20
CA GLN A 11 7.46 6.87 -14.11
C GLN A 11 6.37 7.64 -13.36
N TYR A 12 5.83 8.66 -14.00
CA TYR A 12 4.74 9.46 -13.45
C TYR A 12 3.45 9.22 -14.22
N TRP A 13 2.33 9.25 -13.52
CA TRP A 13 1.03 9.24 -14.14
C TRP A 13 0.13 10.33 -13.53
N ASP A 14 -0.79 10.83 -14.33
CA ASP A 14 -1.70 11.95 -13.98
C ASP A 14 -3.13 11.65 -14.42
N GLY A 15 -3.43 10.40 -14.63
CA GLY A 15 -4.68 9.93 -15.16
C GLY A 15 -5.79 9.80 -14.12
N LYS A 16 -6.85 9.11 -14.52
CA LYS A 16 -8.06 8.89 -13.73
C LYS A 16 -8.22 7.43 -13.38
N PHE A 17 -8.77 7.19 -12.22
CA PHE A 17 -9.23 5.88 -11.75
C PHE A 17 -10.70 5.98 -11.37
N TYR A 18 -11.49 4.97 -11.70
CA TYR A 18 -12.85 4.84 -11.20
C TYR A 18 -13.26 3.38 -11.03
N VAL A 19 -14.25 3.17 -10.19
CA VAL A 19 -14.93 1.90 -10.03
C VAL A 19 -16.31 2.03 -10.64
N ASP A 20 -16.66 1.13 -11.55
CA ASP A 20 -17.99 1.05 -12.11
C ASP A 20 -18.99 0.60 -11.03
N LYS A 21 -20.06 1.38 -10.85
CA LYS A 21 -21.01 1.17 -9.74
C LYS A 21 -21.91 -0.05 -9.90
N GLU A 22 -22.11 -0.51 -11.13
CA GLU A 22 -23.00 -1.64 -11.42
C GLU A 22 -22.24 -2.96 -11.39
N THR A 23 -21.03 -2.98 -11.95
CA THR A 23 -20.21 -4.19 -12.08
C THR A 23 -19.18 -4.33 -10.97
N GLU A 24 -18.91 -3.27 -10.20
CA GLU A 24 -17.82 -3.13 -9.24
C GLU A 24 -16.43 -3.37 -9.85
N LEU A 25 -16.32 -3.33 -11.19
CA LEU A 25 -15.04 -3.44 -11.88
C LEU A 25 -14.27 -2.12 -11.83
N SER A 26 -12.95 -2.23 -11.70
CA SER A 26 -12.04 -1.10 -11.63
C SER A 26 -11.42 -0.79 -12.99
N PHE A 27 -11.31 0.50 -13.30
CA PHE A 27 -10.77 1.00 -14.56
C PHE A 27 -9.80 2.15 -14.32
N ILE A 28 -8.76 2.20 -15.14
CA ILE A 28 -7.75 3.26 -15.10
C ILE A 28 -7.52 3.83 -16.52
N ASP A 29 -7.47 5.15 -16.61
CA ASP A 29 -6.95 5.88 -17.77
C ASP A 29 -5.68 6.62 -17.34
N ALA A 30 -4.54 5.99 -17.55
CA ALA A 30 -3.26 6.51 -17.07
C ALA A 30 -2.76 7.72 -17.86
N ASN A 31 -3.09 7.81 -19.17
CA ASN A 31 -2.47 8.75 -20.12
C ASN A 31 -3.49 9.57 -20.93
N GLY A 32 -4.77 9.53 -20.58
CA GLY A 32 -5.82 10.21 -21.36
C GLY A 32 -6.13 9.52 -22.70
N GLN A 33 -5.74 8.27 -22.87
CA GLN A 33 -5.95 7.48 -24.10
C GLN A 33 -7.18 6.57 -24.01
N GLY A 34 -7.85 6.58 -22.88
CA GLY A 34 -9.03 5.78 -22.61
C GLY A 34 -8.87 4.84 -21.42
N PHE A 35 -9.99 4.43 -20.88
CA PHE A 35 -10.04 3.56 -19.73
C PHE A 35 -9.78 2.10 -20.11
N GLN A 36 -8.93 1.45 -19.35
CA GLN A 36 -8.69 0.01 -19.42
C GLN A 36 -9.01 -0.65 -18.05
N PRO A 37 -9.42 -1.92 -18.05
CA PRO A 37 -9.67 -2.64 -16.80
C PRO A 37 -8.38 -2.79 -16.00
N CYS A 38 -8.50 -2.81 -14.68
CA CYS A 38 -7.40 -3.09 -13.77
C CYS A 38 -7.88 -3.87 -12.55
N SER A 39 -6.96 -4.57 -11.90
CA SER A 39 -7.18 -5.18 -10.59
C SER A 39 -6.55 -4.30 -9.52
N VAL A 40 -7.26 -4.09 -8.41
CA VAL A 40 -6.72 -3.31 -7.30
C VAL A 40 -6.27 -4.22 -6.17
N PHE A 41 -5.09 -3.93 -5.62
CA PHE A 41 -4.54 -4.60 -4.45
C PHE A 41 -4.19 -3.56 -3.40
N VAL A 42 -4.29 -3.96 -2.12
CA VAL A 42 -3.93 -3.09 -1.00
C VAL A 42 -2.89 -3.80 -0.15
N GLY A 43 -1.71 -3.19 -0.03
CA GLY A 43 -0.67 -3.62 0.91
C GLY A 43 -0.81 -2.90 2.25
N VAL A 44 -0.57 -3.62 3.34
CA VAL A 44 -0.62 -3.09 4.71
C VAL A 44 0.62 -3.56 5.46
N ASP A 45 1.47 -2.61 5.83
CA ASP A 45 2.61 -2.81 6.73
C ASP A 45 2.30 -2.12 8.07
N PRO A 46 1.87 -2.87 9.10
CA PRO A 46 1.56 -2.30 10.39
C PRO A 46 2.84 -2.14 11.22
N ALA A 47 3.17 -0.90 11.60
CA ALA A 47 4.28 -0.63 12.51
C ALA A 47 4.08 -1.34 13.85
N THR A 48 5.16 -1.87 14.39
CA THR A 48 5.18 -2.36 15.78
C THR A 48 5.09 -1.16 16.72
N ASP A 49 4.14 -1.23 17.67
CA ASP A 49 3.90 -0.16 18.66
C ASP A 49 5.11 -0.06 19.62
N SER A 50 6.17 0.59 19.17
CA SER A 50 7.28 0.97 20.03
C SER A 50 7.07 2.42 20.45
N ALA A 51 6.89 2.66 21.76
CA ALA A 51 6.79 3.98 22.37
C ALA A 51 8.09 4.83 22.21
N ARG A 52 8.94 4.52 21.24
CA ARG A 52 10.18 5.24 20.92
C ARG A 52 9.88 6.37 19.93
N ARG A 53 10.55 7.49 20.10
CA ARG A 53 10.45 8.68 19.22
C ARG A 53 10.77 8.41 17.74
N ASP A 54 11.45 7.32 17.43
CA ASP A 54 11.80 6.86 16.09
C ASP A 54 10.99 5.61 15.69
N SER A 55 9.70 5.56 16.06
CA SER A 55 8.83 4.44 15.69
C SER A 55 8.61 4.42 14.17
N ASP A 56 8.59 3.20 13.61
CA ASP A 56 8.28 2.96 12.21
C ASP A 56 6.87 3.47 11.85
N PHE A 57 6.67 3.74 10.57
CA PHE A 57 5.36 4.15 10.08
C PHE A 57 4.51 2.92 9.75
N SER A 58 3.24 2.95 10.14
CA SER A 58 2.26 2.07 9.51
C SER A 58 1.92 2.62 8.13
N VAL A 59 1.90 1.74 7.14
CA VAL A 59 1.58 2.09 5.76
C VAL A 59 0.40 1.26 5.27
N ILE A 60 -0.51 1.90 4.56
CA ILE A 60 -1.57 1.27 3.77
C ILE A 60 -1.44 1.85 2.36
N ILE A 61 -1.22 1.02 1.36
CA ILE A 61 -1.00 1.46 -0.02
C ILE A 61 -1.96 0.74 -0.97
N ALA A 62 -2.65 1.49 -1.83
CA ALA A 62 -3.50 0.95 -2.89
C ALA A 62 -2.82 1.06 -4.24
N VAL A 63 -2.78 -0.04 -4.98
CA VAL A 63 -2.21 -0.11 -6.31
C VAL A 63 -3.20 -0.66 -7.32
N ALA A 64 -3.25 -0.11 -8.52
CA ALA A 64 -3.93 -0.68 -9.66
C ALA A 64 -2.92 -1.40 -10.55
N VAL A 65 -3.24 -2.63 -10.94
CA VAL A 65 -2.43 -3.45 -11.85
C VAL A 65 -3.22 -3.69 -13.12
N THR A 66 -2.66 -3.28 -14.24
CA THR A 66 -3.26 -3.44 -15.56
C THR A 66 -2.87 -4.77 -16.22
N PRO A 67 -3.58 -5.25 -17.25
CA PRO A 67 -3.28 -6.52 -17.92
C PRO A 67 -1.86 -6.61 -18.51
N ASP A 68 -1.25 -5.49 -18.84
CA ASP A 68 0.15 -5.38 -19.30
C ASP A 68 1.17 -5.27 -18.15
N ASN A 69 0.73 -5.57 -16.91
CA ASN A 69 1.53 -5.57 -15.68
C ASN A 69 2.10 -4.20 -15.27
N ASN A 70 1.57 -3.09 -15.75
CA ASN A 70 1.88 -1.80 -15.17
C ASN A 70 1.19 -1.65 -13.81
N ILE A 71 1.90 -1.06 -12.86
CA ILE A 71 1.47 -0.83 -11.49
C ILE A 71 1.35 0.68 -11.28
N TYR A 72 0.15 1.13 -10.92
CA TYR A 72 -0.15 2.52 -10.66
C TYR A 72 -0.48 2.71 -9.19
N ILE A 73 0.31 3.53 -8.49
CA ILE A 73 0.03 3.85 -7.09
C ILE A 73 -1.15 4.81 -7.06
N LEU A 74 -2.29 4.31 -6.57
CA LEU A 74 -3.53 5.10 -6.48
C LEU A 74 -3.48 6.07 -5.31
N ASP A 75 -3.17 5.53 -4.13
CA ASP A 75 -3.16 6.27 -2.87
C ASP A 75 -2.32 5.53 -1.83
N TYR A 76 -1.86 6.23 -0.79
CA TYR A 76 -1.28 5.61 0.38
C TYR A 76 -1.48 6.46 1.64
N ILE A 77 -1.53 5.79 2.77
CA ILE A 77 -1.49 6.36 4.11
C ILE A 77 -0.18 5.95 4.75
N ARG A 78 0.56 6.92 5.27
CA ARG A 78 1.80 6.72 6.00
C ARG A 78 1.76 7.55 7.27
N LYS A 79 1.61 6.89 8.41
CA LYS A 79 1.47 7.56 9.70
C LYS A 79 2.12 6.75 10.82
N GLN A 80 2.70 7.43 11.78
CA GLN A 80 3.14 6.82 13.03
C GLN A 80 1.93 6.57 13.95
N SER A 81 2.01 5.52 14.75
CA SER A 81 1.05 5.24 15.84
C SER A 81 -0.42 5.23 15.39
N ILE A 82 -0.74 4.52 14.29
CA ILE A 82 -2.13 4.27 13.92
C ILE A 82 -2.70 3.20 14.87
N PRO A 83 -3.77 3.46 15.61
CA PRO A 83 -4.41 2.43 16.43
C PRO A 83 -5.04 1.35 15.55
N VAL A 84 -5.29 0.17 16.10
CA VAL A 84 -5.99 -0.92 15.39
C VAL A 84 -7.40 -0.50 15.01
N LEU A 85 -8.15 0.06 15.97
CA LEU A 85 -9.48 0.65 15.79
C LEU A 85 -9.43 2.13 16.11
N GLY A 86 -10.29 2.90 15.45
CA GLY A 86 -10.43 4.32 15.73
C GLY A 86 -10.89 4.60 17.15
N ILE A 87 -10.49 5.74 17.68
CA ILE A 87 -10.86 6.19 19.03
C ILE A 87 -12.07 7.12 18.93
N LEU A 88 -13.21 6.65 19.45
CA LEU A 88 -14.43 7.43 19.53
C LEU A 88 -14.18 8.73 20.34
N GLY A 89 -14.50 9.86 19.75
CA GLY A 89 -14.33 11.19 20.37
C GLY A 89 -13.04 11.91 20.00
N GLU A 90 -12.01 11.22 19.48
CA GLU A 90 -10.76 11.87 19.05
C GLU A 90 -10.68 12.08 17.53
N HIS A 91 -11.70 11.69 16.75
CA HIS A 91 -11.69 11.70 15.28
C HIS A 91 -10.46 11.01 14.67
N LYS A 92 -9.87 10.06 15.41
CA LYS A 92 -8.68 9.32 15.01
C LYS A 92 -9.10 7.97 14.45
N LEU A 93 -8.88 7.78 13.15
CA LEU A 93 -9.15 6.51 12.48
C LEU A 93 -8.06 5.48 12.82
N GLY A 94 -8.49 4.23 12.96
CA GLY A 94 -7.60 3.09 13.11
C GLY A 94 -7.30 2.39 11.77
N ILE A 95 -6.39 1.42 11.80
CA ILE A 95 -6.04 0.62 10.62
C ILE A 95 -7.30 0.00 10.02
N VAL A 96 -8.14 -0.63 10.83
CA VAL A 96 -9.37 -1.31 10.37
C VAL A 96 -10.35 -0.32 9.71
N ASP A 97 -10.46 0.92 10.23
CA ASP A 97 -11.32 1.93 9.62
C ASP A 97 -10.81 2.32 8.23
N TYR A 98 -9.51 2.46 8.07
CA TYR A 98 -8.89 2.71 6.77
C TYR A 98 -9.10 1.55 5.79
N LEU A 99 -9.04 0.29 6.26
CA LEU A 99 -9.31 -0.86 5.38
C LEU A 99 -10.73 -0.81 4.81
N PHE A 100 -11.74 -0.45 5.63
CA PHE A 100 -13.10 -0.26 5.14
C PHE A 100 -13.22 0.92 4.17
N GLN A 101 -12.56 2.04 4.44
CA GLN A 101 -12.54 3.18 3.50
C GLN A 101 -11.92 2.79 2.15
N TYR A 102 -10.82 2.03 2.15
CA TYR A 102 -10.16 1.55 0.94
C TYR A 102 -11.02 0.51 0.22
N ALA A 103 -11.70 -0.38 0.95
CA ALA A 103 -12.65 -1.33 0.38
C ALA A 103 -13.79 -0.63 -0.35
N GLU A 104 -14.35 0.43 0.24
CA GLU A 104 -15.42 1.22 -0.36
C GLU A 104 -14.92 2.01 -1.58
N SER A 105 -13.75 2.67 -1.47
CA SER A 105 -13.25 3.60 -2.49
C SER A 105 -12.65 2.91 -3.71
N TYR A 106 -11.98 1.77 -3.51
CA TYR A 106 -11.16 1.14 -4.54
C TYR A 106 -11.62 -0.26 -4.94
N LYS A 107 -12.54 -0.88 -4.18
CA LYS A 107 -13.01 -2.27 -4.41
C LYS A 107 -11.86 -3.24 -4.69
N PRO A 108 -10.89 -3.37 -3.78
CA PRO A 108 -9.71 -4.19 -4.01
C PRO A 108 -10.05 -5.67 -4.16
N THR A 109 -9.33 -6.34 -5.04
CA THR A 109 -9.39 -7.80 -5.20
C THR A 109 -8.86 -8.50 -3.96
N LEU A 110 -7.82 -7.93 -3.33
CA LEU A 110 -7.18 -8.52 -2.16
C LEU A 110 -6.49 -7.45 -1.31
N PHE A 111 -6.58 -7.61 0.00
CA PHE A 111 -5.71 -6.95 0.98
C PHE A 111 -4.62 -7.92 1.42
N THR A 112 -3.37 -7.48 1.36
CA THR A 112 -2.22 -8.21 1.89
C THR A 112 -1.72 -7.50 3.14
N ILE A 113 -1.71 -8.18 4.28
CA ILE A 113 -1.30 -7.61 5.56
C ILE A 113 -0.05 -8.35 6.04
N GLU A 114 1.05 -7.63 6.27
CA GLU A 114 2.27 -8.26 6.76
C GLU A 114 2.04 -8.91 8.13
N ASP A 115 2.44 -10.18 8.26
CA ASP A 115 2.24 -10.95 9.49
C ASP A 115 3.33 -10.63 10.52
N THR A 116 3.06 -9.60 11.29
CA THR A 116 3.88 -9.12 12.42
C THR A 116 3.18 -9.41 13.75
N THR A 117 3.79 -9.03 14.86
CA THR A 117 3.13 -9.11 16.19
C THR A 117 1.83 -8.30 16.25
N MET A 118 1.69 -7.26 15.43
CA MET A 118 0.51 -6.39 15.36
C MET A 118 -0.60 -6.94 14.46
N SER A 119 -0.33 -7.91 13.60
CA SER A 119 -1.32 -8.44 12.66
C SER A 119 -2.46 -9.18 13.35
N LYS A 120 -2.18 -9.94 14.42
CA LYS A 120 -3.22 -10.68 15.16
C LYS A 120 -4.32 -9.78 15.73
N PRO A 121 -4.02 -8.69 16.46
CA PRO A 121 -5.03 -7.71 16.87
C PRO A 121 -5.80 -7.12 15.69
N ILE A 122 -5.13 -6.83 14.56
CA ILE A 122 -5.78 -6.29 13.37
C ILE A 122 -6.78 -7.30 12.79
N PHE A 123 -6.39 -8.57 12.62
CA PHE A 123 -7.28 -9.62 12.11
C PHE A 123 -8.49 -9.86 13.03
N GLN A 124 -8.28 -9.85 14.34
CA GLN A 124 -9.38 -10.01 15.31
C GLN A 124 -10.37 -8.84 15.23
N ALA A 125 -9.86 -7.60 15.20
CA ALA A 125 -10.67 -6.41 15.10
C ALA A 125 -11.40 -6.33 13.74
N LEU A 126 -10.71 -6.63 12.65
CA LEU A 126 -11.28 -6.67 11.30
C LEU A 126 -12.44 -7.67 11.21
N ASN A 127 -12.23 -8.91 11.67
CA ASN A 127 -13.28 -9.92 11.67
C ASN A 127 -14.48 -9.51 12.55
N SER A 128 -14.24 -8.89 13.69
CA SER A 128 -15.30 -8.37 14.55
C SER A 128 -16.10 -7.25 13.89
N GLU A 129 -15.41 -6.31 13.24
CA GLU A 129 -16.02 -5.20 12.53
C GLU A 129 -16.79 -5.65 11.29
N MET A 130 -16.27 -6.61 10.51
CA MET A 130 -17.00 -7.20 9.38
C MET A 130 -18.34 -7.81 9.84
N ARG A 131 -18.34 -8.55 10.94
CA ARG A 131 -19.57 -9.10 11.52
C ARG A 131 -20.51 -8.01 12.02
N ARG A 132 -19.99 -7.01 12.74
CA ARG A 132 -20.78 -5.91 13.30
C ARG A 132 -21.46 -5.08 12.20
N ARG A 133 -20.75 -4.83 11.10
CA ARG A 133 -21.24 -4.07 9.93
C ARG A 133 -22.05 -4.93 8.98
N ASN A 134 -22.04 -6.24 9.14
CA ASN A 134 -22.53 -7.23 8.17
C ASN A 134 -21.95 -6.99 6.76
N ASP A 135 -20.65 -6.63 6.72
CA ASP A 135 -19.89 -6.32 5.52
C ASP A 135 -18.66 -7.23 5.45
N PHE A 136 -18.65 -8.13 4.48
CA PHE A 136 -17.59 -9.11 4.25
C PHE A 136 -16.86 -8.83 2.92
N SER A 137 -16.86 -7.58 2.46
CA SER A 137 -16.21 -7.16 1.20
C SER A 137 -14.69 -7.19 1.28
N ILE A 138 -14.09 -7.23 2.50
CA ILE A 138 -12.64 -7.22 2.69
C ILE A 138 -12.10 -8.65 2.66
N GLY A 139 -11.65 -9.10 1.47
CA GLY A 139 -10.84 -10.31 1.36
C GLY A 139 -9.38 -10.00 1.71
N TYR A 140 -8.82 -10.69 2.71
CA TYR A 140 -7.45 -10.44 3.12
C TYR A 140 -6.60 -11.71 3.24
N LYS A 141 -5.28 -11.53 3.08
CA LYS A 141 -4.26 -12.57 3.28
C LYS A 141 -3.16 -12.03 4.20
N ALA A 142 -2.73 -12.87 5.15
CA ALA A 142 -1.52 -12.60 5.90
C ALA A 142 -0.30 -12.94 5.02
N GLU A 143 0.66 -12.04 4.95
CA GLU A 143 1.93 -12.27 4.26
C GLU A 143 3.04 -12.43 5.29
N LEU A 144 3.66 -13.62 5.31
CA LEU A 144 4.77 -13.89 6.20
C LEU A 144 5.99 -13.06 5.75
N PRO A 145 6.63 -12.31 6.65
CA PRO A 145 7.89 -11.65 6.32
C PRO A 145 8.88 -12.70 5.83
N GLY A 146 9.53 -12.43 4.71
CA GLY A 146 10.47 -13.35 4.08
C GLY A 146 11.63 -13.68 5.01
N THR A 147 11.64 -14.88 5.59
CA THR A 147 12.62 -15.28 6.62
C THR A 147 14.01 -15.61 6.08
N ARG A 148 14.19 -15.72 4.76
CA ARG A 148 15.44 -16.16 4.14
C ARG A 148 16.26 -15.03 3.50
N MET A 149 15.65 -13.87 3.28
CA MET A 149 16.30 -12.70 2.68
C MET A 149 16.12 -11.50 3.59
N SER A 150 17.09 -10.58 3.60
CA SER A 150 16.89 -9.30 4.28
C SER A 150 15.71 -8.54 3.63
N LYS A 151 15.03 -7.68 4.42
CA LYS A 151 13.97 -6.78 3.92
C LYS A 151 14.44 -6.05 2.65
N ARG A 152 15.63 -5.50 2.70
CA ARG A 152 16.26 -4.79 1.59
C ARG A 152 16.45 -5.64 0.35
N ASP A 153 16.99 -6.87 0.49
CA ASP A 153 17.23 -7.75 -0.64
C ASP A 153 15.91 -8.18 -1.29
N ARG A 154 14.86 -8.34 -0.47
CA ARG A 154 13.50 -8.62 -0.94
C ARG A 154 12.96 -7.45 -1.78
N ILE A 155 12.97 -6.23 -1.25
CA ILE A 155 12.52 -5.02 -1.94
C ILE A 155 13.32 -4.84 -3.23
N GLN A 156 14.65 -4.92 -3.15
CA GLN A 156 15.52 -4.78 -4.32
C GLN A 156 15.21 -5.86 -5.36
N GLY A 157 15.09 -7.12 -4.95
CA GLY A 157 14.87 -8.25 -5.86
C GLY A 157 13.51 -8.18 -6.58
N ILE A 158 12.46 -7.69 -5.90
CA ILE A 158 11.12 -7.62 -6.47
C ILE A 158 10.92 -6.34 -7.30
N LEU A 159 11.33 -5.19 -6.76
CA LEU A 159 10.99 -3.90 -7.33
C LEU A 159 12.02 -3.35 -8.32
N ALA A 160 13.33 -3.71 -8.18
CA ALA A 160 14.36 -3.11 -9.01
C ALA A 160 14.13 -3.36 -10.51
N GLN A 161 13.77 -4.57 -10.88
CA GLN A 161 13.47 -4.88 -12.27
C GLN A 161 12.26 -4.10 -12.78
N ARG A 162 11.19 -4.01 -11.98
CA ARG A 162 9.95 -3.31 -12.37
C ARG A 162 10.17 -1.81 -12.52
N PHE A 163 10.97 -1.21 -11.65
CA PHE A 163 11.39 0.18 -11.81
C PHE A 163 12.26 0.38 -13.04
N ALA A 164 13.25 -0.48 -13.28
CA ALA A 164 14.17 -0.38 -14.40
C ALA A 164 13.47 -0.44 -15.77
N ILE A 165 12.39 -1.23 -15.88
CA ILE A 165 11.59 -1.34 -17.11
C ILE A 165 10.40 -0.39 -17.15
N GLY A 166 10.27 0.50 -16.15
CA GLY A 166 9.25 1.55 -16.13
C GLY A 166 7.83 1.06 -15.84
N GLN A 167 7.67 -0.07 -15.15
CA GLN A 167 6.34 -0.63 -14.82
C GLN A 167 5.68 0.01 -13.62
N ILE A 168 6.41 0.73 -12.77
CA ILE A 168 5.84 1.35 -11.55
C ILE A 168 5.65 2.83 -11.77
N HIS A 169 4.41 3.28 -11.62
CA HIS A 169 3.98 4.65 -11.87
C HIS A 169 3.47 5.29 -10.59
N ILE A 170 4.03 6.44 -10.23
CA ILE A 170 3.62 7.22 -9.06
C ILE A 170 3.02 8.56 -9.49
N ARG A 171 2.26 9.21 -8.60
CA ARG A 171 1.84 10.60 -8.83
C ARG A 171 2.92 11.57 -8.38
N LYS A 172 3.05 12.68 -9.08
CA LYS A 172 3.99 13.76 -8.70
C LYS A 172 3.73 14.32 -7.30
N THR A 173 2.51 14.19 -6.80
CA THR A 173 2.10 14.63 -5.45
C THR A 173 2.47 13.65 -4.34
N GLN A 174 2.95 12.45 -4.66
CA GLN A 174 3.35 11.41 -3.70
C GLN A 174 4.81 11.62 -3.25
N TYR A 175 5.08 12.73 -2.57
CA TYR A 175 6.44 13.20 -2.26
C TYR A 175 7.23 12.26 -1.35
N ASP A 176 6.58 11.68 -0.33
CA ASP A 176 7.27 10.77 0.59
C ASP A 176 7.71 9.50 -0.13
N LEU A 177 6.81 8.91 -0.94
CA LEU A 177 7.14 7.73 -1.75
C LEU A 177 8.25 8.04 -2.76
N HIS A 178 8.18 9.19 -3.45
CA HIS A 178 9.25 9.63 -4.34
C HIS A 178 10.59 9.73 -3.62
N ARG A 179 10.60 10.31 -2.41
CA ARG A 179 11.81 10.43 -1.60
C ARG A 179 12.35 9.06 -1.19
N GLU A 180 11.49 8.15 -0.71
CA GLU A 180 11.88 6.79 -0.35
C GLU A 180 12.51 6.06 -1.55
N ILE A 181 11.88 6.08 -2.73
CA ILE A 181 12.43 5.46 -3.94
C ILE A 181 13.80 6.03 -4.29
N THR A 182 13.97 7.35 -4.30
CA THR A 182 15.23 8.00 -4.72
C THR A 182 16.35 7.92 -3.70
N THR A 183 16.04 7.61 -2.44
CA THR A 183 17.03 7.46 -1.35
C THR A 183 17.22 6.02 -0.90
N PHE A 184 16.47 5.06 -1.50
CA PHE A 184 16.57 3.66 -1.12
C PHE A 184 17.98 3.11 -1.30
N GLY A 185 18.61 2.74 -0.20
CA GLY A 185 19.99 2.31 -0.19
C GLY A 185 20.47 1.84 1.20
N PRO A 186 21.78 1.56 1.36
CA PRO A 186 22.33 0.92 2.56
C PRO A 186 22.12 1.66 3.89
N ARG A 187 21.84 2.95 3.86
CA ARG A 187 21.73 3.83 5.04
C ARG A 187 20.36 4.47 5.19
N MET A 188 19.34 3.93 4.52
CA MET A 188 17.99 4.47 4.63
C MET A 188 17.43 4.18 6.02
N ALA A 189 16.87 5.21 6.67
CA ALA A 189 16.26 5.11 7.99
C ALA A 189 14.81 4.61 7.95
N HIS A 190 14.08 4.92 6.86
CA HIS A 190 12.68 4.58 6.69
C HIS A 190 12.40 4.18 5.24
N ASP A 191 11.97 2.94 5.03
CA ASP A 191 11.61 2.37 3.74
C ASP A 191 10.19 1.77 3.76
N ASP A 192 9.37 2.23 4.71
CA ASP A 192 8.09 1.61 5.04
C ASP A 192 7.09 1.63 3.88
N THR A 193 7.04 2.73 3.09
CA THR A 193 6.09 2.84 1.99
C THR A 193 6.49 1.96 0.80
N ILE A 194 7.80 1.85 0.54
CA ILE A 194 8.30 1.00 -0.54
C ILE A 194 8.24 -0.50 -0.16
N ASP A 195 8.26 -0.84 1.13
CA ASP A 195 8.09 -2.21 1.61
C ASP A 195 6.64 -2.68 1.53
N ALA A 196 5.69 -1.77 1.72
CA ALA A 196 4.27 -2.05 1.58
C ALA A 196 3.81 -2.19 0.11
N LEU A 197 4.64 -1.77 -0.86
CA LEU A 197 4.41 -1.87 -2.29
C LEU A 197 4.69 -3.30 -2.82
#